data_5260185787b1630de6e2a4b1970e99a7
#
_entry.id   5260185787b1630de6e2a4b1970e99a7
#
_cell.length_a   1.000
_cell.length_b   1.000
_cell.length_c   1.000
_cell.angle_alpha   90.00
_cell.angle_beta   90.00
_cell.angle_gamma   90.00
#
_symmetry.space_group_name_H-M   'P 1'
#
loop_
_entity.id
_entity.type
_entity.pdbx_description
1 polymer ?
#
loop_
_entity_poly.entity_id
_entity_poly.type
_entity_poly.pdbx_seq_one_letter_code
_entity_poly.pdbx_strand_id
1 'polypeptide(L)'
;FDYMLSNPPFGVDWKKIEADIKDEHQVKGFDGRFGAGLPRVSDGSLLFLMHLISKMRDSDSSSQQGSRIGIILNGSPLFTGSAGSGESEIRRYILEADLLEAIIALPNDMFYNTGISTYIWVLSNKKDAERKGKVQLIDGSNLYSKMRKSLGSKRNEMSEDDIKTITRSFGQFEVMDAR
;
A
#
# COMPACT_ATOMS: atom_id res chain seq x y z
N PHE A 1 -6.82 1.01 15.46
CA PHE A 1 -7.78 0.20 14.66
C PHE A 1 -7.21 -1.19 14.43
N ASP A 2 -8.08 -2.23 14.38
CA ASP A 2 -7.64 -3.60 14.11
C ASP A 2 -7.43 -3.81 12.61
N TYR A 3 -8.37 -3.33 11.79
CA TYR A 3 -8.33 -3.38 10.33
C TYR A 3 -8.62 -2.01 9.73
N MET A 4 -7.88 -1.66 8.69
CA MET A 4 -8.09 -0.43 7.94
C MET A 4 -8.03 -0.74 6.43
N LEU A 5 -9.06 -0.32 5.71
CA LEU A 5 -9.12 -0.41 4.25
C LEU A 5 -9.21 0.99 3.66
N SER A 6 -8.41 1.28 2.66
CA SER A 6 -8.38 2.59 2.02
C SER A 6 -8.17 2.51 0.52
N ASN A 7 -8.90 3.35 -0.20
CA ASN A 7 -8.72 3.61 -1.62
C ASN A 7 -8.62 5.13 -1.80
N PRO A 8 -7.46 5.73 -1.51
CA PRO A 8 -7.27 7.16 -1.64
C PRO A 8 -7.24 7.59 -3.10
N PRO A 9 -7.50 8.87 -3.42
CA PRO A 9 -7.37 9.37 -4.78
C PRO A 9 -5.94 9.28 -5.28
N PHE A 10 -5.76 8.85 -6.55
CA PHE A 10 -4.44 8.70 -7.15
C PHE A 10 -3.90 10.03 -7.68
N GLY A 11 -2.60 10.28 -7.51
CA GLY A 11 -1.91 11.41 -8.11
C GLY A 11 -2.38 12.79 -7.63
N VAL A 12 -2.91 12.88 -6.42
CA VAL A 12 -3.34 14.15 -5.84
C VAL A 12 -2.17 14.86 -5.19
N ASP A 13 -1.98 16.13 -5.55
CA ASP A 13 -1.02 16.98 -4.85
C ASP A 13 -1.51 17.37 -3.45
N TRP A 14 -0.57 17.65 -2.57
CA TRP A 14 -0.86 18.08 -1.21
C TRP A 14 -0.39 19.51 -0.92
N LYS A 15 -0.21 20.31 -1.98
CA LYS A 15 0.28 21.69 -1.91
C LYS A 15 -0.54 22.57 -0.96
N LYS A 16 -1.86 22.37 -0.90
CA LYS A 16 -2.75 23.18 -0.04
C LYS A 16 -2.48 23.02 1.47
N ILE A 17 -1.95 21.86 1.88
CA ILE A 17 -1.66 21.53 3.27
C ILE A 17 -0.16 21.31 3.49
N GLU A 18 0.66 21.77 2.56
CA GLU A 18 2.12 21.55 2.58
C GLU A 18 2.78 22.11 3.84
N ALA A 19 2.37 23.30 4.25
CA ALA A 19 2.92 23.96 5.44
C ALA A 19 2.65 23.13 6.70
N ASP A 20 1.43 22.67 6.89
CA ASP A 20 1.02 21.89 8.08
C ASP A 20 1.72 20.53 8.12
N ILE A 21 1.86 19.88 6.97
CA ILE A 21 2.54 18.57 6.87
C ILE A 21 4.04 18.71 7.16
N LYS A 22 4.68 19.76 6.63
CA LYS A 22 6.10 20.03 6.88
C LYS A 22 6.34 20.42 8.34
N ASP A 23 5.48 21.22 8.93
CA ASP A 23 5.54 21.58 10.35
C ASP A 23 5.43 20.32 11.22
N GLU A 24 4.43 19.46 10.97
CA GLU A 24 4.29 18.19 11.71
C GLU A 24 5.55 17.30 11.58
N HIS A 25 6.09 17.17 10.38
CA HIS A 25 7.31 16.40 10.14
C HIS A 25 8.50 16.96 10.94
N GLN A 26 8.69 18.29 10.92
CA GLN A 26 9.81 18.94 11.56
C GLN A 26 9.72 18.96 13.08
N VAL A 27 8.51 19.27 13.61
CA VAL A 27 8.29 19.48 15.05
C VAL A 27 8.13 18.14 15.78
N LYS A 28 7.39 17.20 15.20
CA LYS A 28 7.05 15.93 15.86
C LYS A 28 7.95 14.77 15.47
N GLY A 29 8.61 14.80 14.32
CA GLY A 29 9.39 13.68 13.85
C GLY A 29 8.59 12.38 13.89
N PHE A 30 9.14 11.33 14.50
CA PHE A 30 8.48 10.03 14.65
C PHE A 30 7.34 9.99 15.68
N ASP A 31 7.18 11.02 16.52
CA ASP A 31 5.99 11.15 17.38
C ASP A 31 4.76 11.64 16.57
N GLY A 32 5.00 12.14 15.36
CA GLY A 32 3.97 12.49 14.39
C GLY A 32 3.74 11.40 13.34
N ARG A 33 2.94 11.75 12.33
CA ARG A 33 2.58 10.82 11.25
C ARG A 33 3.68 10.63 10.20
N PHE A 34 4.52 11.64 10.01
CA PHE A 34 5.36 11.79 8.83
C PHE A 34 6.86 11.77 9.13
N GLY A 35 7.25 11.21 10.27
CA GLY A 35 8.65 11.20 10.71
C GLY A 35 9.61 10.51 9.76
N ALA A 36 9.16 9.47 9.05
CA ALA A 36 10.01 8.71 8.13
C ALA A 36 10.44 9.51 6.87
N GLY A 37 9.69 10.55 6.49
CA GLY A 37 9.99 11.39 5.33
C GLY A 37 8.75 12.00 4.70
N LEU A 38 8.96 12.87 3.72
CA LEU A 38 7.89 13.50 2.96
C LEU A 38 8.04 13.17 1.47
N PRO A 39 6.98 12.69 0.80
CA PRO A 39 7.01 12.50 -0.64
C PRO A 39 6.98 13.86 -1.36
N ARG A 40 7.25 13.86 -2.65
CA ARG A 40 7.10 15.07 -3.49
C ARG A 40 5.70 15.64 -3.37
N VAL A 41 5.59 16.97 -3.44
CA VAL A 41 4.32 17.71 -3.26
C VAL A 41 3.24 17.33 -4.28
N SER A 42 3.64 16.89 -5.47
CA SER A 42 2.74 16.48 -6.55
C SER A 42 2.07 15.12 -6.34
N ASP A 43 2.45 14.35 -5.32
CA ASP A 43 1.87 13.01 -5.06
C ASP A 43 1.80 12.70 -3.56
N GLY A 44 0.59 12.77 -3.01
CA GLY A 44 0.30 12.50 -1.60
C GLY A 44 0.06 11.03 -1.24
N SER A 45 0.24 10.09 -2.19
CA SER A 45 -0.08 8.67 -1.97
C SER A 45 0.56 8.09 -0.70
N LEU A 46 1.85 8.36 -0.49
CA LEU A 46 2.56 7.89 0.70
C LEU A 46 2.15 8.60 1.99
N LEU A 47 1.60 9.83 1.93
CA LEU A 47 1.05 10.49 3.12
C LEU A 47 -0.19 9.75 3.62
N PHE A 48 -1.07 9.27 2.72
CA PHE A 48 -2.21 8.44 3.12
C PHE A 48 -1.74 7.16 3.80
N LEU A 49 -0.72 6.50 3.25
CA LEU A 49 -0.16 5.28 3.85
C LEU A 49 0.43 5.55 5.23
N MET A 50 1.25 6.60 5.38
CA MET A 50 1.84 6.98 6.66
C MET A 50 0.77 7.37 7.70
N HIS A 51 -0.30 8.04 7.27
CA HIS A 51 -1.43 8.33 8.15
C HIS A 51 -2.10 7.05 8.67
N LEU A 52 -2.33 6.04 7.82
CA LEU A 52 -2.88 4.76 8.26
C LEU A 52 -1.93 4.03 9.21
N ILE A 53 -0.63 4.02 8.93
CA ILE A 53 0.38 3.42 9.82
C ILE A 53 0.32 4.06 11.21
N SER A 54 0.19 5.39 11.30
CA SER A 54 0.07 6.10 12.59
C SER A 54 -1.19 5.76 13.40
N LYS A 55 -2.16 5.07 12.80
CA LYS A 55 -3.40 4.62 13.43
C LYS A 55 -3.40 3.13 13.77
N MET A 56 -2.32 2.43 13.51
CA MET A 56 -2.14 1.07 13.98
C MET A 56 -2.15 1.05 15.52
N ARG A 57 -2.66 -0.04 16.08
CA ARG A 57 -2.50 -0.32 17.51
C ARG A 57 -1.07 -0.76 17.76
N ASP A 58 -0.56 -0.47 18.94
CA ASP A 58 0.70 -1.04 19.38
C ASP A 58 0.59 -2.57 19.37
N SER A 59 1.59 -3.21 18.81
CA SER A 59 1.71 -4.67 18.88
C SER A 59 2.38 -5.04 20.18
N ASP A 60 1.62 -5.55 21.13
CA ASP A 60 2.18 -6.14 22.34
C ASP A 60 2.47 -7.63 22.09
N SER A 61 3.67 -8.06 22.48
CA SER A 61 4.09 -9.47 22.39
C SER A 61 3.26 -10.41 23.26
N SER A 62 2.60 -9.88 24.30
CA SER A 62 1.75 -10.64 25.23
C SER A 62 0.29 -10.73 24.80
N SER A 63 -0.19 -9.80 23.97
CA SER A 63 -1.54 -9.80 23.44
C SER A 63 -1.52 -10.22 21.97
N GLN A 64 -2.54 -10.94 21.53
CA GLN A 64 -2.71 -11.22 20.11
C GLN A 64 -3.16 -9.97 19.31
N GLN A 65 -2.92 -8.77 19.82
CA GLN A 65 -3.35 -7.51 19.24
C GLN A 65 -2.31 -6.96 18.27
N GLY A 66 -2.78 -6.41 17.20
CA GLY A 66 -2.03 -5.74 16.15
C GLY A 66 -3.01 -5.22 15.11
N SER A 67 -2.50 -4.59 14.08
CA SER A 67 -3.31 -4.02 13.01
C SER A 67 -2.93 -4.59 11.66
N ARG A 68 -3.90 -4.62 10.74
CA ARG A 68 -3.67 -4.90 9.33
C ARG A 68 -4.28 -3.80 8.47
N ILE A 69 -3.53 -3.36 7.48
CA ILE A 69 -3.94 -2.33 6.53
C ILE A 69 -4.00 -2.95 5.14
N GLY A 70 -5.05 -2.62 4.39
CA GLY A 70 -5.11 -2.80 2.95
C GLY A 70 -5.32 -1.44 2.29
N ILE A 71 -4.39 -1.02 1.46
CA ILE A 71 -4.48 0.25 0.73
C ILE A 71 -4.21 0.05 -0.75
N ILE A 72 -5.03 0.68 -1.60
CA ILE A 72 -4.83 0.67 -3.05
C ILE A 72 -4.03 1.91 -3.43
N LEU A 73 -2.89 1.70 -4.09
CA LEU A 73 -2.00 2.76 -4.55
C LEU A 73 -1.68 2.58 -6.04
N ASN A 74 -1.31 3.66 -6.71
CA ASN A 74 -0.71 3.59 -8.04
C ASN A 74 0.76 3.12 -7.98
N GLY A 75 1.45 3.07 -9.11
CA GLY A 75 2.86 2.64 -9.17
C GLY A 75 3.87 3.63 -8.58
N SER A 76 3.49 4.90 -8.43
CA SER A 76 4.40 5.95 -7.97
C SER A 76 5.10 5.63 -6.63
N PRO A 77 4.39 5.18 -5.58
CA PRO A 77 5.02 4.76 -4.33
C PRO A 77 6.12 3.70 -4.45
N LEU A 78 6.05 2.85 -5.48
CA LEU A 78 7.05 1.79 -5.72
C LEU A 78 8.30 2.31 -6.42
N PHE A 79 8.13 3.20 -7.41
CA PHE A 79 9.18 3.50 -8.38
C PHE A 79 9.74 4.91 -8.30
N THR A 80 9.10 5.82 -7.56
CA THR A 80 9.51 7.22 -7.47
C THR A 80 10.50 7.46 -6.35
N GLY A 81 11.36 8.47 -6.57
CA GLY A 81 12.34 8.94 -5.60
C GLY A 81 13.67 8.21 -5.71
N SER A 82 14.74 8.99 -5.80
CA SER A 82 16.11 8.51 -5.72
C SER A 82 16.49 8.13 -4.29
N ALA A 83 17.61 7.44 -4.12
CA ALA A 83 18.14 7.10 -2.80
C ALA A 83 18.27 8.35 -1.92
N GLY A 84 17.76 8.27 -0.69
CA GLY A 84 17.75 9.38 0.26
C GLY A 84 16.62 10.41 0.06
N SER A 85 15.77 10.25 -0.98
CA SER A 85 14.55 11.07 -1.09
C SER A 85 13.49 10.66 -0.07
N GLY A 86 12.52 11.54 0.17
CA GLY A 86 11.44 11.25 1.12
C GLY A 86 10.68 9.98 0.80
N GLU A 87 10.40 9.70 -0.48
CA GLU A 87 9.76 8.43 -0.90
C GLU A 87 10.64 7.22 -0.59
N SER A 88 11.94 7.33 -0.84
CA SER A 88 12.91 6.26 -0.52
C SER A 88 12.98 6.00 0.97
N GLU A 89 13.03 7.05 1.78
CA GLU A 89 13.09 6.94 3.25
C GLU A 89 11.80 6.35 3.83
N ILE A 90 10.64 6.71 3.31
CA ILE A 90 9.36 6.09 3.71
C ILE A 90 9.35 4.60 3.38
N ARG A 91 9.79 4.19 2.18
CA ARG A 91 9.91 2.77 1.84
C ARG A 91 10.89 2.04 2.76
N ARG A 92 12.05 2.65 3.04
CA ARG A 92 13.04 2.11 3.97
C ARG A 92 12.42 1.87 5.35
N TYR A 93 11.73 2.87 5.90
CA TYR A 93 11.05 2.76 7.18
C TYR A 93 10.06 1.60 7.22
N ILE A 94 9.20 1.49 6.21
CA ILE A 94 8.16 0.44 6.14
C ILE A 94 8.79 -0.96 6.08
N LEU A 95 9.91 -1.11 5.36
CA LEU A 95 10.62 -2.38 5.22
C LEU A 95 11.43 -2.73 6.47
N GLU A 96 12.18 -1.77 7.03
CA GLU A 96 12.99 -1.99 8.24
C GLU A 96 12.12 -2.25 9.49
N ALA A 97 10.96 -1.59 9.58
CA ALA A 97 9.97 -1.86 10.62
C ALA A 97 9.16 -3.15 10.37
N ASP A 98 9.46 -3.88 9.30
CA ASP A 98 8.81 -5.13 8.89
C ASP A 98 7.28 -5.04 8.80
N LEU A 99 6.76 -3.89 8.36
CA LEU A 99 5.32 -3.66 8.26
C LEU A 99 4.72 -4.22 6.97
N LEU A 100 5.46 -4.18 5.85
CA LEU A 100 4.94 -4.59 4.55
C LEU A 100 4.85 -6.12 4.45
N GLU A 101 3.64 -6.64 4.34
CA GLU A 101 3.36 -8.09 4.25
C GLU A 101 3.27 -8.58 2.80
N ALA A 102 2.55 -7.82 1.95
CA ALA A 102 2.43 -8.17 0.54
C ALA A 102 2.18 -6.93 -0.35
N ILE A 103 2.53 -7.07 -1.63
CA ILE A 103 2.13 -6.18 -2.71
C ILE A 103 1.45 -7.04 -3.79
N ILE A 104 0.24 -6.67 -4.18
CA ILE A 104 -0.55 -7.37 -5.17
C ILE A 104 -0.75 -6.43 -6.36
N ALA A 105 -0.22 -6.78 -7.52
CA ALA A 105 -0.48 -6.07 -8.76
C ALA A 105 -1.91 -6.39 -9.24
N LEU A 106 -2.68 -5.36 -9.56
CA LEU A 106 -4.03 -5.49 -10.11
C LEU A 106 -4.02 -5.27 -11.64
N PRO A 107 -5.01 -5.79 -12.35
CA PRO A 107 -5.20 -5.49 -13.76
C PRO A 107 -5.35 -3.99 -14.02
N ASN A 108 -4.91 -3.53 -15.19
CA ASN A 108 -5.22 -2.17 -15.64
C ASN A 108 -6.71 -1.99 -15.86
N ASP A 109 -7.16 -0.75 -16.01
CA ASP A 109 -8.55 -0.40 -16.32
C ASP A 109 -9.58 -0.95 -15.30
N MET A 110 -9.20 -1.11 -14.04
CA MET A 110 -10.06 -1.59 -12.95
C MET A 110 -10.90 -0.48 -12.30
N PHE A 111 -10.55 0.79 -12.50
CA PHE A 111 -11.16 1.94 -11.83
C PHE A 111 -11.79 2.91 -12.80
N TYR A 112 -12.85 3.62 -12.34
CA TYR A 112 -13.67 4.50 -13.20
C TYR A 112 -12.90 5.65 -13.85
N ASN A 113 -11.93 6.22 -13.11
CA ASN A 113 -11.28 7.48 -13.49
C ASN A 113 -9.85 7.30 -14.00
N THR A 114 -9.35 6.06 -14.09
CA THR A 114 -7.97 5.83 -14.49
C THR A 114 -7.77 4.44 -15.08
N GLY A 115 -6.94 4.37 -16.12
CA GLY A 115 -6.47 3.11 -16.71
C GLY A 115 -5.08 2.67 -16.21
N ILE A 116 -4.51 3.36 -15.21
CA ILE A 116 -3.16 3.08 -14.72
C ILE A 116 -3.08 1.77 -13.93
N SER A 117 -1.88 1.21 -13.86
CA SER A 117 -1.57 0.08 -12.98
C SER A 117 -1.73 0.47 -11.52
N THR A 118 -2.42 -0.35 -10.78
CA THR A 118 -2.65 -0.17 -9.35
C THR A 118 -2.22 -1.40 -8.56
N TYR A 119 -1.93 -1.18 -7.29
CA TYR A 119 -1.38 -2.19 -6.40
C TYR A 119 -2.08 -2.14 -5.06
N ILE A 120 -2.41 -3.30 -4.52
CA ILE A 120 -2.84 -3.39 -3.13
C ILE A 120 -1.58 -3.61 -2.28
N TRP A 121 -1.35 -2.73 -1.33
CA TRP A 121 -0.35 -2.92 -0.29
C TRP A 121 -1.03 -3.47 0.95
N VAL A 122 -0.54 -4.60 1.42
CA VAL A 122 -0.99 -5.19 2.69
C VAL A 122 0.10 -5.00 3.72
N LEU A 123 -0.24 -4.29 4.80
CA LEU A 123 0.68 -4.06 5.90
C LEU A 123 0.13 -4.70 7.19
N SER A 124 1.03 -5.18 8.03
CA SER A 124 0.71 -5.67 9.37
C SER A 124 1.86 -5.40 10.31
N ASN A 125 1.57 -4.91 11.50
CA ASN A 125 2.57 -4.85 12.57
C ASN A 125 2.57 -6.13 13.43
N LYS A 126 1.85 -7.16 12.97
CA LYS A 126 1.79 -8.48 13.57
C LYS A 126 1.80 -9.55 12.50
N LYS A 127 2.91 -9.66 11.79
CA LYS A 127 3.13 -10.74 10.82
C LYS A 127 3.26 -12.09 11.52
N ASP A 128 2.72 -13.13 10.90
CA ASP A 128 3.00 -14.50 11.28
C ASP A 128 4.50 -14.80 11.19
N ALA A 129 4.98 -15.74 11.99
CA ALA A 129 6.42 -16.05 12.11
C ALA A 129 7.09 -16.36 10.77
N GLU A 130 6.39 -17.05 9.88
CA GLU A 130 6.88 -17.41 8.53
C GLU A 130 7.00 -16.22 7.58
N ARG A 131 6.26 -15.12 7.84
CA ARG A 131 6.22 -13.90 7.04
C ARG A 131 7.16 -12.81 7.53
N LYS A 132 7.74 -12.95 8.73
CA LYS A 132 8.66 -11.96 9.29
C LYS A 132 9.90 -11.79 8.41
N GLY A 133 10.28 -10.54 8.17
CA GLY A 133 11.42 -10.18 7.32
C GLY A 133 11.21 -10.46 5.83
N LYS A 134 9.99 -10.76 5.41
CA LYS A 134 9.66 -11.09 4.01
C LYS A 134 8.51 -10.23 3.50
N VAL A 135 8.49 -10.00 2.20
CA VAL A 135 7.40 -9.36 1.46
C VAL A 135 6.97 -10.29 0.34
N GLN A 136 5.69 -10.62 0.29
CA GLN A 136 5.12 -11.43 -0.79
C GLN A 136 4.72 -10.52 -1.96
N LEU A 137 5.16 -10.89 -3.17
CA LEU A 137 4.74 -10.22 -4.41
C LEU A 137 3.77 -11.14 -5.15
N ILE A 138 2.58 -10.64 -5.45
CA ILE A 138 1.55 -11.38 -6.19
C ILE A 138 1.21 -10.61 -7.46
N ASP A 139 1.43 -11.24 -8.60
CA ASP A 139 1.03 -10.69 -9.89
C ASP A 139 -0.36 -11.17 -10.28
N GLY A 140 -1.35 -10.31 -10.03
CA GLY A 140 -2.72 -10.50 -10.46
C GLY A 140 -3.09 -9.72 -11.74
N SER A 141 -2.11 -9.12 -12.42
CA SER A 141 -2.33 -8.22 -13.56
C SER A 141 -3.08 -8.86 -14.74
N ASN A 142 -3.05 -10.18 -14.85
CA ASN A 142 -3.74 -10.94 -15.90
C ASN A 142 -5.02 -11.65 -15.40
N LEU A 143 -5.39 -11.46 -14.13
CA LEU A 143 -6.58 -12.09 -13.53
C LEU A 143 -7.80 -11.16 -13.71
N TYR A 144 -8.36 -11.12 -14.91
CA TYR A 144 -9.54 -10.30 -15.22
C TYR A 144 -10.30 -10.82 -16.42
N SER A 145 -11.53 -10.40 -16.53
CA SER A 145 -12.35 -10.46 -17.75
C SER A 145 -12.74 -9.06 -18.20
N LYS A 146 -12.99 -8.90 -19.52
CA LYS A 146 -13.48 -7.63 -20.04
C LYS A 146 -14.95 -7.46 -19.71
N MET A 147 -15.30 -6.29 -19.19
CA MET A 147 -16.69 -5.93 -18.96
C MET A 147 -17.47 -5.87 -20.28
N ARG A 148 -18.73 -6.31 -20.27
CA ARG A 148 -19.63 -6.19 -21.43
C ARG A 148 -19.87 -4.73 -21.83
N LYS A 149 -19.89 -3.82 -20.85
CA LYS A 149 -20.06 -2.38 -21.07
C LYS A 149 -19.06 -1.65 -20.15
N SER A 150 -18.24 -0.80 -20.74
CA SER A 150 -17.31 0.02 -19.98
C SER A 150 -18.03 1.06 -19.10
N LEU A 151 -17.43 1.38 -17.97
CA LEU A 151 -17.88 2.43 -17.06
C LEU A 151 -16.75 3.45 -16.93
N GLY A 152 -16.75 4.47 -17.78
CA GLY A 152 -15.62 5.40 -17.88
C GLY A 152 -14.36 4.69 -18.35
N SER A 153 -13.26 4.87 -17.62
CA SER A 153 -11.99 4.16 -17.86
C SER A 153 -12.01 2.71 -17.42
N LYS A 154 -12.97 2.30 -16.59
CA LYS A 154 -13.08 0.91 -16.15
C LYS A 154 -13.60 0.04 -17.29
N ARG A 155 -12.77 -0.89 -17.73
CA ARG A 155 -13.05 -1.85 -18.81
C ARG A 155 -12.90 -3.29 -18.38
N ASN A 156 -12.20 -3.53 -17.27
CA ASN A 156 -11.89 -4.83 -16.74
C ASN A 156 -12.55 -5.03 -15.38
N GLU A 157 -12.88 -6.28 -15.08
CA GLU A 157 -13.39 -6.71 -13.80
C GLU A 157 -12.75 -8.03 -13.38
N MET A 158 -12.60 -8.23 -12.09
CA MET A 158 -12.15 -9.50 -11.54
C MET A 158 -13.37 -10.33 -11.16
N SER A 159 -13.36 -11.59 -11.58
CA SER A 159 -14.36 -12.57 -11.14
C SER A 159 -14.10 -12.99 -9.68
N GLU A 160 -15.09 -13.64 -9.08
CA GLU A 160 -14.89 -14.24 -7.75
C GLU A 160 -13.76 -15.27 -7.73
N ASP A 161 -13.54 -15.99 -8.83
CA ASP A 161 -12.48 -16.99 -8.91
C ASP A 161 -11.09 -16.34 -9.06
N ASP A 162 -10.99 -15.19 -9.75
CA ASP A 162 -9.77 -14.38 -9.77
C ASP A 162 -9.41 -13.89 -8.37
N ILE A 163 -10.41 -13.37 -7.64
CA ILE A 163 -10.24 -12.92 -6.25
C ILE A 163 -9.84 -14.10 -5.35
N LYS A 164 -10.48 -15.25 -5.47
CA LYS A 164 -10.12 -16.46 -4.73
C LYS A 164 -8.70 -16.93 -5.04
N THR A 165 -8.26 -16.79 -6.28
CA THR A 165 -6.89 -17.15 -6.69
C THR A 165 -5.87 -16.28 -5.97
N ILE A 166 -6.07 -14.94 -5.96
CA ILE A 166 -5.19 -14.01 -5.25
C ILE A 166 -5.21 -14.28 -3.74
N THR A 167 -6.38 -14.42 -3.15
CA THR A 167 -6.50 -14.65 -1.69
C THR A 167 -5.91 -15.97 -1.25
N ARG A 168 -6.03 -17.03 -2.08
CA ARG A 168 -5.36 -18.32 -1.84
C ARG A 168 -3.85 -18.19 -1.93
N SER A 169 -3.34 -17.55 -2.98
CA SER A 169 -1.90 -17.30 -3.14
C SER A 169 -1.33 -16.51 -1.97
N PHE A 170 -2.06 -15.50 -1.50
CA PHE A 170 -1.68 -14.76 -0.30
C PHE A 170 -1.64 -15.67 0.94
N GLY A 171 -2.66 -16.50 1.13
CA GLY A 171 -2.77 -17.39 2.30
C GLY A 171 -1.74 -18.51 2.32
N GLN A 172 -1.42 -19.10 1.16
CA GLN A 172 -0.46 -20.21 1.06
C GLN A 172 0.98 -19.77 1.25
N PHE A 173 1.31 -18.52 0.97
CA PHE A 173 2.65 -17.95 1.09
C PHE A 173 3.74 -18.79 0.40
N GLU A 174 3.42 -19.42 -0.71
CA GLU A 174 4.33 -20.25 -1.49
C GLU A 174 4.89 -19.49 -2.69
N VAL A 175 6.10 -19.85 -3.11
CA VAL A 175 6.68 -19.36 -4.37
C VAL A 175 6.05 -20.15 -5.51
N MET A 176 5.15 -19.54 -6.25
CA MET A 176 4.44 -20.16 -7.38
C MET A 176 5.29 -20.14 -8.67
N ASP A 177 6.28 -19.26 -8.77
CA ASP A 177 7.17 -19.13 -9.92
C ASP A 177 8.55 -18.68 -9.45
N ALA A 178 9.48 -19.60 -9.42
CA ALA A 178 10.89 -19.35 -9.11
C ALA A 178 11.66 -19.06 -10.41
N ARG A 179 11.46 -17.86 -10.99
CA ARG A 179 12.29 -17.36 -12.10
C ARG A 179 13.50 -16.61 -11.61
#